data_929a90159954826582cd7e2348eaa702
#
_entry.id   929a90159954826582cd7e2348eaa702
#
_cell.length_a   1.000
_cell.length_b   1.000
_cell.length_c   1.000
_cell.angle_alpha   90.00
_cell.angle_beta   90.00
_cell.angle_gamma   90.00
#
_symmetry.space_group_name_H-M   'P 1'
#
loop_
_entity.id
_entity.type
_entity.pdbx_description
1 polymer ?
#
loop_
_entity_poly.entity_id
_entity_poly.type
_entity_poly.pdbx_seq_one_letter_code
_entity_poly.pdbx_strand_id
1 'polypeptide(L)'
;MVSKDLNSLWRDAVINNAAPREKLCSDIETDVAIIGAGFSGLWTAYYLKKLMPNSQIVIIDANEVGFGASGRNGGWCSGFMPNSIDELAELHGREAAIEMYRQSFATLDEIESVLVNENIDCDFHRGGTICGATNSVQASRVTSEITKFHDFGFTEDDIRQLSQTEVEHRINISNLQLASYTPHCAVIHPAKLVDGLARVVEKLGVKIYENSPVTQYQSG
;
A
#
# COMPACT_ATOMS: atom_id res chain seq x y z
N MET A 1 19.69 14.72 -12.02
CA MET A 1 19.97 13.29 -12.34
C MET A 1 19.94 12.52 -11.05
N VAL A 2 18.90 11.74 -10.80
CA VAL A 2 18.88 10.80 -9.67
C VAL A 2 19.78 9.63 -10.09
N SER A 3 20.79 9.32 -9.27
CA SER A 3 21.71 8.20 -9.52
C SER A 3 20.93 6.91 -9.77
N LYS A 4 21.28 6.17 -10.84
CA LYS A 4 20.73 4.84 -11.14
C LYS A 4 21.11 3.77 -10.08
N ASP A 5 21.98 4.11 -9.14
CA ASP A 5 22.56 3.19 -8.15
C ASP A 5 21.79 3.11 -6.83
N LEU A 6 20.56 3.58 -6.77
CA LEU A 6 19.72 3.41 -5.59
C LEU A 6 19.09 2.01 -5.56
N ASN A 7 19.91 0.99 -5.42
CA ASN A 7 19.44 -0.37 -5.19
C ASN A 7 18.79 -0.43 -3.80
N SER A 8 17.57 -0.95 -3.75
CA SER A 8 16.94 -1.34 -2.49
C SER A 8 17.06 -2.86 -2.33
N LEU A 9 17.11 -3.33 -1.09
CA LEU A 9 17.07 -4.75 -0.77
C LEU A 9 15.93 -5.48 -1.52
N TRP A 10 14.78 -4.79 -1.64
CA TRP A 10 13.61 -5.35 -2.30
C TRP A 10 13.80 -5.56 -3.81
N ARG A 11 14.52 -4.67 -4.48
CA ARG A 11 14.74 -4.78 -5.93
C ARG A 11 15.74 -5.88 -6.28
N ASP A 12 16.73 -6.11 -5.45
CA ASP A 12 17.73 -7.17 -5.68
C ASP A 12 17.08 -8.55 -5.79
N ALA A 13 15.95 -8.78 -5.13
CA ALA A 13 15.21 -10.03 -5.20
C ALA A 13 14.40 -10.22 -6.50
N VAL A 14 14.13 -9.16 -7.27
CA VAL A 14 13.19 -9.15 -8.40
C VAL A 14 13.89 -8.92 -9.75
N ILE A 15 15.00 -8.20 -9.78
CA ILE A 15 15.70 -7.73 -10.99
C ILE A 15 16.07 -8.87 -11.98
N ASN A 16 16.17 -10.10 -11.54
CA ASN A 16 16.71 -11.19 -12.37
C ASN A 16 15.69 -11.92 -13.26
N ASN A 17 14.40 -11.56 -13.26
CA ASN A 17 13.37 -12.41 -13.85
C ASN A 17 12.46 -11.75 -14.90
N ALA A 18 12.53 -10.44 -15.15
CA ALA A 18 11.67 -9.77 -16.12
C ALA A 18 12.48 -9.29 -17.35
N ALA A 19 11.95 -9.56 -18.55
CA ALA A 19 12.46 -8.90 -19.75
C ALA A 19 12.19 -7.39 -19.66
N PRO A 20 13.14 -6.54 -20.10
CA PRO A 20 12.91 -5.09 -20.13
C PRO A 20 11.68 -4.75 -20.96
N ARG A 21 10.82 -3.87 -20.43
CA ARG A 21 9.70 -3.35 -21.21
C ARG A 21 10.17 -2.31 -22.21
N GLU A 22 9.44 -2.22 -23.32
CA GLU A 22 9.81 -1.32 -24.40
C GLU A 22 9.66 0.15 -23.98
N LYS A 23 10.43 1.00 -24.63
CA LYS A 23 10.31 2.44 -24.54
C LYS A 23 9.26 2.92 -25.56
N LEU A 24 8.47 3.93 -25.20
CA LEU A 24 7.58 4.59 -26.15
C LEU A 24 8.41 5.41 -27.17
N CYS A 25 8.45 4.96 -28.41
CA CYS A 25 9.29 5.56 -29.46
C CYS A 25 8.48 6.19 -30.60
N SER A 26 7.15 6.11 -30.57
CA SER A 26 6.25 6.64 -31.62
C SER A 26 4.97 7.18 -31.02
N ASP A 27 4.25 7.97 -31.79
CA ASP A 27 2.91 8.41 -31.44
C ASP A 27 1.96 7.22 -31.37
N ILE A 28 1.08 7.24 -30.38
CA ILE A 28 0.06 6.21 -30.16
C ILE A 28 -1.28 6.87 -29.84
N GLU A 29 -2.36 6.19 -30.17
CA GLU A 29 -3.70 6.51 -29.73
C GLU A 29 -4.14 5.52 -28.66
N THR A 30 -4.82 5.99 -27.62
CA THR A 30 -5.30 5.16 -26.51
C THR A 30 -6.50 5.84 -25.85
N ASP A 31 -7.37 5.06 -25.23
CA ASP A 31 -8.51 5.60 -24.49
C ASP A 31 -8.08 6.22 -23.15
N VAL A 32 -7.07 5.62 -22.50
CA VAL A 32 -6.55 6.08 -21.20
C VAL A 32 -5.04 5.97 -21.17
N ALA A 33 -4.37 7.06 -20.83
CA ALA A 33 -2.94 7.10 -20.56
C ALA A 33 -2.72 7.37 -19.05
N ILE A 34 -2.00 6.48 -18.39
CA ILE A 34 -1.65 6.59 -16.97
C ILE A 34 -0.17 6.94 -16.85
N ILE A 35 0.15 8.01 -16.13
CA ILE A 35 1.53 8.42 -15.89
C ILE A 35 2.02 7.83 -14.56
N GLY A 36 3.01 6.96 -14.64
CA GLY A 36 3.64 6.30 -13.50
C GLY A 36 3.21 4.85 -13.29
N ALA A 37 4.18 3.94 -13.25
CA ALA A 37 4.03 2.51 -13.02
C ALA A 37 4.33 2.13 -11.55
N GLY A 38 3.88 2.96 -10.61
CA GLY A 38 3.84 2.65 -9.19
C GLY A 38 2.50 2.02 -8.79
N PHE A 39 2.30 1.78 -7.48
CA PHE A 39 1.04 1.19 -6.99
C PHE A 39 -0.20 1.93 -7.47
N SER A 40 -0.24 3.26 -7.39
CA SER A 40 -1.40 4.04 -7.81
C SER A 40 -1.75 3.81 -9.28
N GLY A 41 -0.77 3.87 -10.18
CA GLY A 41 -1.01 3.66 -11.61
C GLY A 41 -1.41 2.23 -11.94
N LEU A 42 -0.76 1.24 -11.33
CA LEU A 42 -1.05 -0.17 -11.57
C LEU A 42 -2.43 -0.59 -11.03
N TRP A 43 -2.80 -0.18 -9.82
CA TRP A 43 -4.13 -0.43 -9.28
C TRP A 43 -5.21 0.29 -10.09
N THR A 44 -4.95 1.52 -10.53
CA THR A 44 -5.87 2.24 -11.43
C THR A 44 -6.08 1.48 -12.73
N ALA A 45 -5.02 1.02 -13.38
CA ALA A 45 -5.10 0.23 -14.60
C ALA A 45 -5.86 -1.09 -14.39
N TYR A 46 -5.60 -1.78 -13.27
CA TYR A 46 -6.28 -3.03 -12.92
C TYR A 46 -7.78 -2.85 -12.83
N TYR A 47 -8.24 -1.90 -12.02
CA TYR A 47 -9.69 -1.67 -11.86
C TYR A 47 -10.34 -1.08 -13.09
N LEU A 48 -9.66 -0.21 -13.83
CA LEU A 48 -10.18 0.29 -15.11
C LEU A 48 -10.38 -0.86 -16.11
N LYS A 49 -9.45 -1.82 -16.18
CA LYS A 49 -9.63 -2.99 -17.04
C LYS A 49 -10.75 -3.92 -16.58
N LYS A 50 -11.01 -4.03 -15.28
CA LYS A 50 -12.16 -4.77 -14.74
C LYS A 50 -13.48 -4.08 -15.09
N LEU A 51 -13.54 -2.76 -15.04
CA LEU A 51 -14.75 -1.95 -15.34
C LEU A 51 -14.97 -1.74 -16.83
N MET A 52 -13.90 -1.57 -17.59
CA MET A 52 -13.90 -1.27 -19.03
C MET A 52 -12.97 -2.23 -19.79
N PRO A 53 -13.34 -3.52 -19.94
CA PRO A 53 -12.42 -4.55 -20.49
C PRO A 53 -11.91 -4.25 -21.90
N ASN A 54 -12.70 -3.56 -22.71
CA ASN A 54 -12.39 -3.26 -24.12
C ASN A 54 -11.54 -1.99 -24.30
N SER A 55 -11.36 -1.17 -23.28
CA SER A 55 -10.58 0.07 -23.38
C SER A 55 -9.10 -0.21 -23.59
N GLN A 56 -8.50 0.58 -24.48
CA GLN A 56 -7.05 0.59 -24.65
C GLN A 56 -6.44 1.47 -23.57
N ILE A 57 -5.66 0.83 -22.69
CA ILE A 57 -5.01 1.50 -21.55
C ILE A 57 -3.51 1.33 -21.69
N VAL A 58 -2.79 2.43 -21.53
CA VAL A 58 -1.33 2.41 -21.46
C VAL A 58 -0.84 3.04 -20.17
N ILE A 59 0.28 2.53 -19.66
CA ILE A 59 1.02 3.12 -18.55
C ILE A 59 2.37 3.58 -19.08
N ILE A 60 2.76 4.80 -18.74
CA ILE A 60 4.02 5.39 -19.18
C ILE A 60 4.83 5.80 -17.95
N ASP A 61 6.01 5.23 -17.78
CA ASP A 61 6.90 5.56 -16.65
C ASP A 61 8.25 6.12 -17.15
N ALA A 62 8.75 7.10 -16.42
CA ALA A 62 10.04 7.71 -16.70
C ALA A 62 11.22 6.74 -16.49
N ASN A 63 11.02 5.73 -15.65
CA ASN A 63 12.00 4.71 -15.30
C ASN A 63 11.37 3.32 -15.50
N GLU A 64 11.76 2.35 -14.69
CA GLU A 64 11.20 1.00 -14.65
C GLU A 64 10.02 0.93 -13.68
N VAL A 65 9.15 -0.06 -13.85
CA VAL A 65 8.06 -0.37 -12.92
C VAL A 65 8.56 -0.39 -11.48
N GLY A 66 7.85 0.32 -10.60
CA GLY A 66 8.17 0.35 -9.17
C GLY A 66 9.48 1.05 -8.82
N PHE A 67 10.11 1.77 -9.74
CA PHE A 67 11.36 2.50 -9.46
C PHE A 67 11.23 3.51 -8.32
N GLY A 68 10.08 4.13 -8.15
CA GLY A 68 9.79 5.10 -7.09
C GLY A 68 9.54 4.43 -5.72
N ALA A 69 8.73 5.10 -4.90
CA ALA A 69 8.40 4.66 -3.53
C ALA A 69 7.74 3.28 -3.49
N SER A 70 7.01 2.87 -4.52
CA SER A 70 6.30 1.59 -4.57
C SER A 70 7.23 0.38 -4.46
N GLY A 71 8.44 0.43 -5.02
CA GLY A 71 9.41 -0.66 -4.92
C GLY A 71 10.44 -0.50 -3.80
N ARG A 72 10.32 0.52 -2.94
CA ARG A 72 11.35 0.92 -1.96
C ARG A 72 10.84 1.26 -0.57
N ASN A 73 9.53 1.09 -0.33
CA ASN A 73 8.94 1.34 0.98
C ASN A 73 9.32 0.24 1.98
N GLY A 74 8.91 0.40 3.23
CA GLY A 74 9.25 -0.54 4.30
C GLY A 74 8.49 -1.87 4.26
N GLY A 75 7.60 -2.08 3.29
CA GLY A 75 6.76 -3.29 3.22
C GLY A 75 5.64 -3.33 4.26
N TRP A 76 5.35 -2.20 4.91
CA TRP A 76 4.28 -2.08 5.88
C TRP A 76 2.99 -1.67 5.19
N CYS A 77 2.08 -2.62 5.03
CA CYS A 77 0.75 -2.41 4.45
C CYS A 77 -0.24 -2.20 5.60
N SER A 78 -0.58 -0.95 5.87
CA SER A 78 -1.39 -0.55 7.02
C SER A 78 -2.72 0.06 6.59
N GLY A 79 -3.78 -0.33 7.28
CA GLY A 79 -5.08 0.34 7.20
C GLY A 79 -5.16 1.62 8.03
N PHE A 80 -4.17 1.89 8.89
CA PHE A 80 -4.10 3.15 9.63
C PHE A 80 -3.52 4.25 8.77
N MET A 81 -4.17 5.41 8.82
CA MET A 81 -3.78 6.59 8.04
C MET A 81 -2.82 7.49 8.83
N PRO A 82 -2.04 8.34 8.12
CA PRO A 82 -1.14 9.30 8.77
C PRO A 82 -1.88 10.32 9.66
N ASN A 83 -3.09 10.73 9.23
CA ASN A 83 -3.94 11.63 10.00
C ASN A 83 -4.71 10.84 11.05
N SER A 84 -4.80 11.39 12.26
CA SER A 84 -5.62 10.80 13.31
C SER A 84 -7.11 10.87 12.95
N ILE A 85 -7.90 10.00 13.56
CA ILE A 85 -9.35 9.99 13.33
C ILE A 85 -10.02 11.31 13.75
N ASP A 86 -9.49 11.97 14.80
CA ASP A 86 -9.95 13.29 15.24
C ASP A 86 -9.70 14.35 14.17
N GLU A 87 -8.48 14.41 13.61
CA GLU A 87 -8.13 15.38 12.55
C GLU A 87 -9.01 15.19 11.32
N LEU A 88 -9.29 13.95 10.94
CA LEU A 88 -10.20 13.68 9.82
C LEU A 88 -11.63 14.09 10.14
N ALA A 89 -12.08 13.88 11.38
CA ALA A 89 -13.41 14.29 11.81
C ALA A 89 -13.56 15.82 11.87
N GLU A 90 -12.53 16.55 12.28
CA GLU A 90 -12.50 18.01 12.24
C GLU A 90 -12.58 18.55 10.81
N LEU A 91 -11.90 17.92 9.86
CA LEU A 91 -11.84 18.36 8.46
C LEU A 91 -13.09 17.99 7.66
N HIS A 92 -13.65 16.81 7.90
CA HIS A 92 -14.65 16.20 7.01
C HIS A 92 -15.93 15.76 7.73
N GLY A 93 -15.99 15.90 9.05
CA GLY A 93 -17.08 15.39 9.89
C GLY A 93 -16.86 13.97 10.38
N ARG A 94 -17.49 13.66 11.52
CA ARG A 94 -17.33 12.39 12.24
C ARG A 94 -17.66 11.16 11.38
N GLU A 95 -18.78 11.18 10.70
CA GLU A 95 -19.27 10.07 9.88
C GLU A 95 -18.33 9.77 8.71
N ALA A 96 -17.82 10.81 8.05
CA ALA A 96 -16.86 10.67 6.97
C ALA A 96 -15.52 10.09 7.46
N ALA A 97 -15.03 10.50 8.63
CA ALA A 97 -13.84 9.95 9.24
C ALA A 97 -13.98 8.45 9.57
N ILE A 98 -15.12 8.05 10.15
CA ILE A 98 -15.42 6.65 10.43
C ILE A 98 -15.44 5.83 9.14
N GLU A 99 -16.15 6.30 8.13
CA GLU A 99 -16.27 5.58 6.86
C GLU A 99 -14.91 5.47 6.17
N MET A 100 -14.10 6.51 6.17
CA MET A 100 -12.77 6.49 5.59
C MET A 100 -11.85 5.45 6.25
N TYR A 101 -11.89 5.31 7.57
CA TYR A 101 -11.14 4.27 8.29
C TYR A 101 -11.67 2.86 7.99
N ARG A 102 -13.01 2.67 7.92
CA ARG A 102 -13.61 1.39 7.53
C ARG A 102 -13.16 0.96 6.13
N GLN A 103 -13.19 1.89 5.17
CA GLN A 103 -12.71 1.63 3.81
C GLN A 103 -11.21 1.35 3.78
N SER A 104 -10.42 2.04 4.59
CA SER A 104 -8.99 1.77 4.71
C SER A 104 -8.71 0.38 5.27
N PHE A 105 -9.46 -0.08 6.26
CA PHE A 105 -9.36 -1.44 6.80
C PHE A 105 -9.80 -2.49 5.76
N ALA A 106 -10.91 -2.24 5.07
CA ALA A 106 -11.40 -3.12 4.00
C ALA A 106 -10.43 -3.21 2.81
N THR A 107 -9.60 -2.20 2.58
CA THR A 107 -8.57 -2.23 1.53
C THR A 107 -7.57 -3.38 1.74
N LEU A 108 -7.27 -3.78 2.97
CA LEU A 108 -6.41 -4.93 3.25
C LEU A 108 -7.05 -6.25 2.79
N ASP A 109 -8.36 -6.41 3.00
CA ASP A 109 -9.11 -7.58 2.55
C ASP A 109 -9.14 -7.65 1.01
N GLU A 110 -9.32 -6.49 0.37
CA GLU A 110 -9.30 -6.38 -1.10
C GLU A 110 -7.91 -6.70 -1.65
N ILE A 111 -6.84 -6.17 -1.06
CA ILE A 111 -5.46 -6.49 -1.47
C ILE A 111 -5.24 -8.00 -1.37
N GLU A 112 -5.54 -8.62 -0.23
CA GLU A 112 -5.38 -10.07 -0.01
C GLU A 112 -6.17 -10.87 -1.04
N SER A 113 -7.42 -10.49 -1.30
CA SER A 113 -8.28 -11.11 -2.31
C SER A 113 -7.67 -11.05 -3.71
N VAL A 114 -7.17 -9.89 -4.12
CA VAL A 114 -6.53 -9.73 -5.43
C VAL A 114 -5.25 -10.55 -5.52
N LEU A 115 -4.42 -10.58 -4.47
CA LEU A 115 -3.19 -11.38 -4.45
C LEU A 115 -3.48 -12.87 -4.70
N VAL A 116 -4.52 -13.39 -4.04
CA VAL A 116 -4.96 -14.78 -4.21
C VAL A 116 -5.52 -15.01 -5.61
N ASN A 117 -6.45 -14.17 -6.06
CA ASN A 117 -7.14 -14.34 -7.33
C ASN A 117 -6.21 -14.22 -8.54
N GLU A 118 -5.22 -13.35 -8.47
CA GLU A 118 -4.27 -13.09 -9.55
C GLU A 118 -2.95 -13.86 -9.40
N ASN A 119 -2.83 -14.70 -8.36
CA ASN A 119 -1.63 -15.47 -8.03
C ASN A 119 -0.37 -14.59 -7.90
N ILE A 120 -0.47 -13.50 -7.15
CA ILE A 120 0.67 -12.63 -6.85
C ILE A 120 1.32 -13.10 -5.54
N ASP A 121 2.50 -13.69 -5.63
CA ASP A 121 3.33 -14.00 -4.47
C ASP A 121 4.23 -12.81 -4.13
N CYS A 122 3.90 -12.12 -3.05
CA CYS A 122 4.65 -10.97 -2.54
C CYS A 122 4.96 -11.09 -1.05
N ASP A 123 5.08 -12.30 -0.53
CA ASP A 123 5.36 -12.59 0.88
C ASP A 123 4.31 -11.92 1.81
N PHE A 124 3.06 -11.81 1.35
CA PHE A 124 1.98 -11.19 2.13
C PHE A 124 1.71 -11.97 3.41
N HIS A 125 1.77 -11.28 4.55
CA HIS A 125 1.42 -11.86 5.83
C HIS A 125 0.64 -10.87 6.69
N ARG A 126 -0.61 -11.21 7.00
CA ARG A 126 -1.51 -10.40 7.83
C ARG A 126 -1.32 -10.73 9.32
N GLY A 127 -0.31 -10.11 9.92
CA GLY A 127 0.04 -10.32 11.32
C GLY A 127 -0.49 -9.25 12.27
N GLY A 128 -1.01 -8.16 11.73
CA GLY A 128 -1.36 -6.97 12.50
C GLY A 128 -0.12 -6.16 12.92
N THR A 129 -0.35 -5.19 13.79
CA THR A 129 0.72 -4.34 14.35
C THR A 129 0.60 -4.26 15.86
N ILE A 130 1.74 -4.32 16.53
CA ILE A 130 1.87 -4.06 17.97
C ILE A 130 2.60 -2.73 18.17
N CYS A 131 1.98 -1.81 18.92
CA CYS A 131 2.62 -0.58 19.33
C CYS A 131 2.94 -0.64 20.82
N GLY A 132 4.25 -0.72 21.16
CA GLY A 132 4.74 -0.86 22.53
C GLY A 132 5.13 0.49 23.12
N ALA A 133 4.72 0.75 24.37
CA ALA A 133 5.07 1.91 25.16
C ALA A 133 6.08 1.54 26.26
N THR A 134 7.23 2.19 26.31
CA THR A 134 8.32 1.94 27.26
C THR A 134 8.46 3.00 28.35
N ASN A 135 7.59 4.01 28.33
CA ASN A 135 7.47 5.04 29.35
C ASN A 135 6.03 5.54 29.48
N SER A 136 5.73 6.27 30.54
CA SER A 136 4.37 6.75 30.86
C SER A 136 3.76 7.68 29.81
N VAL A 137 4.57 8.50 29.14
CA VAL A 137 4.10 9.40 28.09
C VAL A 137 3.64 8.60 26.88
N GLN A 138 4.40 7.61 26.46
CA GLN A 138 4.01 6.71 25.39
C GLN A 138 2.77 5.89 25.77
N ALA A 139 2.72 5.35 27.00
CA ALA A 139 1.56 4.61 27.50
C ALA A 139 0.27 5.46 27.45
N SER A 140 0.34 6.71 27.88
CA SER A 140 -0.81 7.64 27.79
C SER A 140 -1.26 7.86 26.34
N ARG A 141 -0.33 7.98 25.38
CA ARG A 141 -0.67 8.13 23.95
C ARG A 141 -1.35 6.89 23.40
N VAL A 142 -0.83 5.71 23.69
CA VAL A 142 -1.43 4.44 23.22
C VAL A 142 -2.83 4.26 23.82
N THR A 143 -3.01 4.53 25.12
CA THR A 143 -4.33 4.48 25.76
C THR A 143 -5.29 5.48 25.14
N SER A 144 -4.83 6.70 24.90
CA SER A 144 -5.65 7.74 24.26
C SER A 144 -6.09 7.34 22.84
N GLU A 145 -5.20 6.73 22.07
CA GLU A 145 -5.51 6.26 20.72
C GLU A 145 -6.59 5.18 20.75
N ILE A 146 -6.47 4.17 21.60
CA ILE A 146 -7.48 3.11 21.74
C ILE A 146 -8.83 3.74 22.14
N THR A 147 -8.83 4.61 23.15
CA THR A 147 -10.06 5.27 23.63
C THR A 147 -10.72 6.07 22.49
N LYS A 148 -9.95 6.84 21.74
CA LYS A 148 -10.46 7.60 20.59
C LYS A 148 -11.15 6.72 19.56
N PHE A 149 -10.50 5.63 19.13
CA PHE A 149 -11.12 4.71 18.19
C PHE A 149 -12.43 4.11 18.73
N HIS A 150 -12.46 3.73 20.01
CA HIS A 150 -13.68 3.22 20.64
C HIS A 150 -14.77 4.30 20.73
N ASP A 151 -14.43 5.55 21.04
CA ASP A 151 -15.36 6.68 21.02
C ASP A 151 -15.96 6.92 19.62
N PHE A 152 -15.22 6.61 18.57
CA PHE A 152 -15.68 6.66 17.18
C PHE A 152 -16.46 5.41 16.74
N GLY A 153 -16.65 4.42 17.64
CA GLY A 153 -17.47 3.23 17.39
C GLY A 153 -16.70 2.06 16.78
N PHE A 154 -15.39 2.10 16.78
CA PHE A 154 -14.54 0.93 16.55
C PHE A 154 -14.47 0.09 17.83
N THR A 155 -14.11 -1.17 17.71
CA THR A 155 -14.16 -2.13 18.81
C THR A 155 -12.79 -2.70 19.16
N GLU A 156 -12.74 -3.58 20.15
CA GLU A 156 -11.52 -4.34 20.48
C GLU A 156 -11.06 -5.26 19.33
N ASP A 157 -11.94 -5.59 18.39
CA ASP A 157 -11.59 -6.32 17.18
C ASP A 157 -10.75 -5.45 16.21
N ASP A 158 -10.89 -4.12 16.31
CA ASP A 158 -10.15 -3.16 15.46
C ASP A 158 -8.85 -2.70 16.10
N ILE A 159 -8.92 -2.33 17.39
CA ILE A 159 -7.76 -1.90 18.17
C ILE A 159 -8.00 -2.17 19.65
N ARG A 160 -7.02 -2.77 20.32
CA ARG A 160 -7.12 -3.07 21.75
C ARG A 160 -5.79 -3.05 22.47
N GLN A 161 -5.83 -2.99 23.78
CA GLN A 161 -4.68 -3.23 24.61
C GLN A 161 -4.37 -4.74 24.67
N LEU A 162 -3.10 -5.10 24.61
CA LEU A 162 -2.66 -6.46 24.90
C LEU A 162 -2.58 -6.72 26.40
N SER A 163 -3.00 -7.90 26.81
CA SER A 163 -2.74 -8.41 28.15
C SER A 163 -1.25 -8.73 28.34
N GLN A 164 -0.79 -8.81 29.60
CA GLN A 164 0.58 -9.16 29.92
C GLN A 164 1.01 -10.51 29.29
N THR A 165 0.14 -11.52 29.38
CA THR A 165 0.40 -12.84 28.81
C THR A 165 0.54 -12.80 27.27
N GLU A 166 -0.30 -12.03 26.59
CA GLU A 166 -0.21 -11.88 25.13
C GLU A 166 1.08 -11.19 24.71
N VAL A 167 1.51 -10.17 25.47
CA VAL A 167 2.78 -9.47 25.25
C VAL A 167 3.94 -10.44 25.36
N GLU A 168 4.03 -11.20 26.44
CA GLU A 168 5.12 -12.14 26.71
C GLU A 168 5.27 -13.21 25.62
N HIS A 169 4.15 -13.62 24.98
CA HIS A 169 4.17 -14.60 23.91
C HIS A 169 4.52 -14.00 22.53
N ARG A 170 4.35 -12.68 22.33
CA ARG A 170 4.49 -12.03 21.02
C ARG A 170 5.75 -11.22 20.86
N ILE A 171 6.16 -10.51 21.90
CA ILE A 171 7.27 -9.56 21.84
C ILE A 171 8.08 -9.57 23.15
N ASN A 172 9.37 -9.25 23.03
CA ASN A 172 10.24 -9.05 24.17
C ASN A 172 10.89 -7.66 24.08
N ILE A 173 10.28 -6.68 24.74
CA ILE A 173 10.75 -5.29 24.76
C ILE A 173 11.10 -4.92 26.21
N SER A 174 12.33 -4.46 26.44
CA SER A 174 12.77 -4.00 27.74
C SER A 174 11.93 -2.80 28.22
N ASN A 175 11.52 -2.82 29.50
CA ASN A 175 10.72 -1.77 30.13
C ASN A 175 9.35 -1.51 29.48
N LEU A 176 8.78 -2.50 28.80
CA LEU A 176 7.45 -2.35 28.26
C LEU A 176 6.42 -2.14 29.36
N GLN A 177 5.65 -1.06 29.27
CA GLN A 177 4.61 -0.69 30.23
C GLN A 177 3.22 -1.02 29.72
N LEU A 178 3.01 -0.90 28.41
CA LEU A 178 1.73 -1.13 27.74
C LEU A 178 1.99 -1.44 26.25
N ALA A 179 1.12 -2.21 25.63
CA ALA A 179 1.10 -2.40 24.19
C ALA A 179 -0.32 -2.44 23.65
N SER A 180 -0.56 -1.83 22.48
CA SER A 180 -1.77 -2.03 21.70
C SER A 180 -1.52 -3.01 20.57
N TYR A 181 -2.62 -3.57 20.06
CA TYR A 181 -2.66 -4.43 18.88
C TYR A 181 -3.81 -4.02 17.97
N THR A 182 -3.56 -4.05 16.67
CA THR A 182 -4.57 -3.97 15.63
C THR A 182 -4.33 -5.04 14.58
N PRO A 183 -5.38 -5.73 14.07
CA PRO A 183 -5.26 -6.70 12.98
C PRO A 183 -5.17 -6.03 11.59
N HIS A 184 -5.44 -4.73 11.51
CA HIS A 184 -5.53 -3.98 10.25
C HIS A 184 -4.15 -3.60 9.69
N CYS A 185 -3.25 -4.58 9.62
CA CYS A 185 -1.91 -4.41 9.07
C CYS A 185 -1.35 -5.74 8.55
N ALA A 186 -0.58 -5.64 7.48
CA ALA A 186 0.15 -6.75 6.90
C ALA A 186 1.59 -6.32 6.56
N VAL A 187 2.45 -7.30 6.37
CA VAL A 187 3.76 -7.09 5.74
C VAL A 187 3.71 -7.62 4.32
N ILE A 188 4.45 -6.98 3.44
CA ILE A 188 4.60 -7.35 2.04
C ILE A 188 6.05 -7.22 1.59
N HIS A 189 6.40 -7.87 0.51
CA HIS A 189 7.59 -7.56 -0.27
C HIS A 189 7.20 -6.55 -1.36
N PRO A 190 7.49 -5.25 -1.22
CA PRO A 190 6.92 -4.22 -2.08
C PRO A 190 7.33 -4.33 -3.54
N ALA A 191 8.56 -4.74 -3.83
CA ALA A 191 9.01 -4.94 -5.22
C ALA A 191 8.33 -6.15 -5.88
N LYS A 192 8.08 -7.25 -5.15
CA LYS A 192 7.31 -8.38 -5.67
C LYS A 192 5.86 -7.99 -5.94
N LEU A 193 5.24 -7.20 -5.06
CA LEU A 193 3.87 -6.75 -5.27
C LEU A 193 3.75 -5.86 -6.50
N VAL A 194 4.59 -4.85 -6.64
CA VAL A 194 4.51 -3.92 -7.78
C VAL A 194 4.78 -4.63 -9.11
N ASP A 195 5.73 -5.57 -9.13
CA ASP A 195 6.03 -6.36 -10.32
C ASP A 195 4.92 -7.38 -10.63
N GLY A 196 4.33 -7.99 -9.61
CA GLY A 196 3.17 -8.88 -9.73
C GLY A 196 1.97 -8.16 -10.35
N LEU A 197 1.64 -6.96 -9.85
CA LEU A 197 0.58 -6.12 -10.40
C LEU A 197 0.86 -5.72 -11.86
N ALA A 198 2.10 -5.37 -12.18
CA ALA A 198 2.48 -5.05 -13.55
C ALA A 198 2.21 -6.22 -14.50
N ARG A 199 2.62 -7.43 -14.14
CA ARG A 199 2.33 -8.64 -14.93
C ARG A 199 0.82 -8.90 -15.07
N VAL A 200 0.05 -8.63 -14.04
CA VAL A 200 -1.41 -8.80 -14.09
C VAL A 200 -2.05 -7.83 -15.07
N VAL A 201 -1.72 -6.54 -14.97
CA VAL A 201 -2.31 -5.55 -15.88
C VAL A 201 -1.89 -5.78 -17.35
N GLU A 202 -0.65 -6.27 -17.58
CA GLU A 202 -0.19 -6.68 -18.91
C GLU A 202 -0.99 -7.87 -19.45
N LYS A 203 -1.30 -8.87 -18.64
CA LYS A 203 -2.19 -9.99 -19.00
C LYS A 203 -3.61 -9.51 -19.33
N LEU A 204 -4.08 -8.45 -18.71
CA LEU A 204 -5.36 -7.80 -19.01
C LEU A 204 -5.30 -6.93 -20.27
N GLY A 205 -4.17 -6.84 -20.95
CA GLY A 205 -3.98 -6.11 -22.21
C GLY A 205 -3.58 -4.64 -22.02
N VAL A 206 -3.10 -4.24 -20.85
CA VAL A 206 -2.47 -2.93 -20.64
C VAL A 206 -1.04 -2.98 -21.16
N LYS A 207 -0.63 -1.97 -21.93
CA LYS A 207 0.77 -1.80 -22.32
C LYS A 207 1.50 -0.90 -21.32
N ILE A 208 2.69 -1.31 -20.90
CA ILE A 208 3.55 -0.53 -20.01
C ILE A 208 4.80 -0.13 -20.80
N TYR A 209 5.04 1.18 -20.89
CA TYR A 209 6.23 1.77 -21.48
C TYR A 209 7.16 2.28 -20.39
N GLU A 210 8.36 1.72 -20.32
CA GLU A 210 9.41 2.12 -19.39
C GLU A 210 10.40 3.10 -20.03
N ASN A 211 11.20 3.78 -19.23
CA ASN A 211 12.20 4.75 -19.69
C ASN A 211 11.62 5.82 -20.66
N SER A 212 10.39 6.22 -20.40
CA SER A 212 9.56 7.09 -21.26
C SER A 212 9.03 8.29 -20.45
N PRO A 213 9.88 9.29 -20.17
CA PRO A 213 9.48 10.42 -19.33
C PRO A 213 8.43 11.28 -20.04
N VAL A 214 7.30 11.49 -19.40
CA VAL A 214 6.28 12.47 -19.83
C VAL A 214 6.75 13.86 -19.44
N THR A 215 6.94 14.73 -20.40
CA THR A 215 7.48 16.09 -20.19
C THR A 215 6.38 17.15 -20.16
N GLN A 216 5.25 16.89 -20.82
CA GLN A 216 4.13 17.81 -20.90
C GLN A 216 2.82 17.04 -21.14
N TYR A 217 1.73 17.57 -20.66
CA TYR A 217 0.37 17.16 -21.03
C TYR A 217 -0.51 18.39 -21.27
N GLN A 218 -1.56 18.21 -22.05
CA GLN A 218 -2.59 19.23 -22.26
C GLN A 218 -3.93 18.62 -21.88
N SER A 219 -4.73 19.37 -21.14
CA SER A 219 -6.13 19.01 -20.90
C SER A 219 -6.93 19.26 -22.18
N GLY A 220 -7.68 18.27 -22.61
CA GLY A 220 -8.63 18.38 -23.72
C GLY A 220 -9.83 19.25 -23.38
#